data_4c45abbc104a17d95e15c0f600a16eef
#
_entry.id   4c45abbc104a17d95e15c0f600a16eef
#
_cell.length_a   1.000
_cell.length_b   1.000
_cell.length_c   1.000
_cell.angle_alpha   90.00
_cell.angle_beta   90.00
_cell.angle_gamma   90.00
#
_symmetry.space_group_name_H-M   'P 1'
#
loop_
_entity.id
_entity.type
_entity.pdbx_description
1 polymer ?
#
loop_
_entity_poly.entity_id
_entity_poly.type
_entity_poly.pdbx_seq_one_letter_code
_entity_poly.pdbx_strand_id
1 'polypeptide(L)'
;MEMALITQLKIYRLANIKPNFSALAREYDIDRRTVKKYYDGYEGKPAHRDKPSKLDKYKELIIQKLQIKGSNVKAVYEFIIDEVDNGIGTYSNFNKYVKTNKLQPKKVSKGHPRYETAPGIQAQVDWKEDVKIANCYGEIFTFQVFDYKLGYSRYPIFTYKLYKTRQDVIDCLIASFKATGGVPREILFDNMSSVVDRDGNKRNISNRMQAFAKDFNFKIKLCKPRHAFTKGKVEALNKFLAWLYPYEGEFETEEELIAILEKLNRKVINRVCDETGVPPLLLFQKEKEYLQSLPSAEVIESYLSCDRQTTVRKDSMVTFMKSKYSVPAEYIEKPVRLCINNDQLEIYYSTDLIAKHKISDKRLNYHTSHYKQLLSGYIKDESTIDELAEVNLRQLDQLL
;
A
#
# COMPACT_ATOMS: atom_id res chain seq x y z
N MET A 1 -10.90 -20.89 -47.73
CA MET A 1 -10.93 -20.55 -49.19
C MET A 1 -9.54 -20.05 -49.65
N GLU A 2 -9.00 -19.02 -49.08
CA GLU A 2 -7.68 -18.42 -49.44
C GLU A 2 -6.48 -19.38 -49.30
N MET A 3 -6.44 -20.21 -48.26
CA MET A 3 -5.41 -21.23 -48.07
C MET A 3 -5.39 -22.33 -49.17
N ALA A 4 -6.57 -22.74 -49.66
CA ALA A 4 -6.67 -23.73 -50.72
C ALA A 4 -6.09 -23.22 -52.06
N LEU A 5 -6.43 -21.95 -52.40
CA LEU A 5 -5.87 -21.28 -53.58
C LEU A 5 -4.32 -21.15 -53.50
N ILE A 6 -3.78 -20.73 -52.34
CA ILE A 6 -2.33 -20.58 -52.14
C ILE A 6 -1.64 -21.92 -52.31
N THR A 7 -2.19 -23.00 -51.75
CA THR A 7 -1.65 -24.36 -51.89
C THR A 7 -1.64 -24.80 -53.33
N GLN A 8 -2.75 -24.60 -54.07
CA GLN A 8 -2.88 -24.93 -55.49
C GLN A 8 -1.88 -24.15 -56.34
N LEU A 9 -1.72 -22.84 -56.07
CA LEU A 9 -0.76 -22.00 -56.77
C LEU A 9 0.70 -22.39 -56.48
N LYS A 10 1.01 -22.85 -55.24
CA LYS A 10 2.32 -23.43 -54.91
C LYS A 10 2.62 -24.70 -55.74
N ILE A 11 1.63 -25.59 -55.94
CA ILE A 11 1.78 -26.80 -56.77
C ILE A 11 2.05 -26.41 -58.19
N TYR A 12 1.27 -25.49 -58.80
CA TYR A 12 1.51 -25.01 -60.17
C TYR A 12 2.91 -24.41 -60.34
N ARG A 13 3.36 -23.65 -59.37
CA ARG A 13 4.70 -23.05 -59.39
C ARG A 13 5.82 -24.11 -59.30
N LEU A 14 5.68 -25.09 -58.41
CA LEU A 14 6.63 -26.19 -58.28
C LEU A 14 6.71 -27.07 -59.55
N ALA A 15 5.55 -27.23 -60.24
CA ALA A 15 5.47 -27.97 -61.49
C ALA A 15 5.89 -27.12 -62.70
N ASN A 16 6.28 -25.87 -62.53
CA ASN A 16 6.60 -24.90 -63.56
C ASN A 16 5.46 -24.68 -64.60
N ILE A 17 4.18 -24.84 -64.14
CA ILE A 17 2.99 -24.69 -64.96
C ILE A 17 2.40 -23.30 -64.68
N LYS A 18 2.16 -22.50 -65.76
CA LYS A 18 1.50 -21.23 -65.65
C LYS A 18 -0.02 -21.42 -65.69
N PRO A 19 -0.75 -21.19 -64.57
CA PRO A 19 -2.18 -21.42 -64.52
C PRO A 19 -2.96 -20.31 -65.25
N ASN A 20 -4.22 -20.61 -65.56
CA ASN A 20 -5.14 -19.57 -66.04
C ASN A 20 -5.63 -18.70 -64.86
N PHE A 21 -4.97 -17.57 -64.62
CA PHE A 21 -5.26 -16.67 -63.52
C PHE A 21 -6.69 -16.13 -63.54
N SER A 22 -7.30 -15.98 -64.74
CA SER A 22 -8.67 -15.48 -64.86
C SER A 22 -9.72 -16.54 -64.50
N ALA A 23 -9.43 -17.82 -64.74
CA ALA A 23 -10.28 -18.93 -64.30
C ALA A 23 -10.26 -19.07 -62.80
N LEU A 24 -9.03 -19.12 -62.19
CA LEU A 24 -8.86 -19.19 -60.75
C LEU A 24 -9.46 -17.96 -60.03
N ALA A 25 -9.33 -16.78 -60.60
CA ALA A 25 -9.96 -15.55 -60.06
C ALA A 25 -11.49 -15.67 -59.93
N ARG A 26 -12.16 -16.26 -60.94
CA ARG A 26 -13.61 -16.51 -60.93
C ARG A 26 -14.00 -17.65 -59.98
N GLU A 27 -13.21 -18.71 -59.93
CA GLU A 27 -13.44 -19.90 -59.08
C GLU A 27 -13.40 -19.54 -57.57
N TYR A 28 -12.43 -18.68 -57.20
CA TYR A 28 -12.19 -18.31 -55.78
C TYR A 28 -12.76 -16.94 -55.40
N ASP A 29 -13.45 -16.26 -56.33
CA ASP A 29 -13.99 -14.90 -56.14
C ASP A 29 -12.96 -13.88 -55.64
N ILE A 30 -11.78 -13.87 -56.30
CA ILE A 30 -10.64 -13.02 -55.94
C ILE A 30 -10.15 -12.29 -57.18
N ASP A 31 -9.66 -11.06 -57.03
CA ASP A 31 -9.10 -10.30 -58.15
C ASP A 31 -7.91 -11.04 -58.81
N ARG A 32 -7.90 -11.05 -60.16
CA ARG A 32 -6.88 -11.70 -60.96
C ARG A 32 -5.46 -11.27 -60.60
N ARG A 33 -5.26 -9.99 -60.25
CA ARG A 33 -3.93 -9.47 -59.85
C ARG A 33 -3.49 -10.07 -58.53
N THR A 34 -4.43 -10.33 -57.62
CA THR A 34 -4.17 -11.00 -56.33
C THR A 34 -3.78 -12.45 -56.53
N VAL A 35 -4.47 -13.19 -57.43
CA VAL A 35 -4.11 -14.57 -57.77
C VAL A 35 -2.70 -14.64 -58.38
N LYS A 36 -2.38 -13.72 -59.34
CA LYS A 36 -1.03 -13.61 -59.88
C LYS A 36 0.03 -13.33 -58.82
N LYS A 37 -0.28 -12.42 -57.89
CA LYS A 37 0.61 -12.03 -56.79
C LYS A 37 0.93 -13.20 -55.87
N TYR A 38 -0.06 -14.05 -55.55
CA TYR A 38 0.16 -15.29 -54.81
C TYR A 38 0.99 -16.31 -55.61
N TYR A 39 0.75 -16.44 -56.92
CA TYR A 39 1.59 -17.29 -57.74
C TYR A 39 3.07 -16.83 -57.80
N ASP A 40 3.29 -15.51 -57.85
CA ASP A 40 4.63 -14.91 -57.84
C ASP A 40 5.34 -15.02 -56.51
N GLY A 41 4.69 -15.64 -55.47
CA GLY A 41 5.30 -15.92 -54.16
C GLY A 41 4.92 -14.98 -53.03
N TYR A 42 3.88 -14.16 -53.22
CA TYR A 42 3.37 -13.37 -52.11
C TYR A 42 2.56 -14.23 -51.12
N GLU A 43 3.02 -14.32 -49.88
CA GLU A 43 2.39 -15.13 -48.84
C GLU A 43 1.43 -14.34 -47.89
N GLY A 44 0.99 -13.18 -48.31
CA GLY A 44 0.15 -12.31 -47.48
C GLY A 44 0.95 -11.23 -46.74
N LYS A 45 0.26 -10.33 -46.08
CA LYS A 45 0.92 -9.38 -45.19
C LYS A 45 1.42 -10.17 -43.95
N PRO A 46 2.65 -9.96 -43.50
CA PRO A 46 3.09 -10.59 -42.25
C PRO A 46 2.10 -10.24 -41.15
N ALA A 47 1.69 -11.27 -40.38
CA ALA A 47 0.66 -11.16 -39.34
C ALA A 47 1.01 -10.13 -38.25
N HIS A 48 2.28 -9.79 -38.10
CA HIS A 48 2.78 -8.77 -37.19
C HIS A 48 3.88 -7.92 -37.84
N ARG A 49 3.73 -6.59 -37.79
CA ARG A 49 4.86 -5.67 -37.91
C ARG A 49 5.56 -5.67 -36.55
N ASP A 50 6.79 -6.18 -36.50
CA ASP A 50 7.66 -6.13 -35.33
C ASP A 50 8.18 -4.70 -35.16
N LYS A 51 7.34 -3.83 -34.60
CA LYS A 51 7.76 -2.48 -34.21
C LYS A 51 8.18 -2.52 -32.74
N PRO A 52 9.38 -2.02 -32.40
CA PRO A 52 9.80 -1.92 -31.01
C PRO A 52 8.77 -1.11 -30.20
N SER A 53 8.45 -1.61 -29.04
CA SER A 53 7.52 -0.96 -28.11
C SER A 53 8.25 0.17 -27.36
N LYS A 54 7.54 1.30 -27.12
CA LYS A 54 8.06 2.33 -26.21
C LYS A 54 8.37 1.78 -24.80
N LEU A 55 7.78 0.65 -24.43
CA LEU A 55 7.95 -0.01 -23.14
C LEU A 55 9.18 -0.90 -23.09
N ASP A 56 9.84 -1.19 -24.24
CA ASP A 56 11.01 -2.08 -24.27
C ASP A 56 12.18 -1.53 -23.43
N LYS A 57 12.35 -0.22 -23.41
CA LYS A 57 13.35 0.46 -22.57
C LYS A 57 13.13 0.28 -21.05
N TYR A 58 11.90 -0.03 -20.63
CA TYR A 58 11.53 -0.27 -19.24
C TYR A 58 11.31 -1.76 -18.91
N LYS A 59 11.56 -2.67 -19.86
CA LYS A 59 11.27 -4.09 -19.70
C LYS A 59 11.93 -4.69 -18.46
N GLU A 60 13.20 -4.39 -18.22
CA GLU A 60 13.95 -4.88 -17.07
C GLU A 60 13.40 -4.33 -15.75
N LEU A 61 13.13 -3.02 -15.71
CA LEU A 61 12.50 -2.37 -14.55
C LEU A 61 11.11 -2.99 -14.24
N ILE A 62 10.30 -3.23 -15.28
CA ILE A 62 8.98 -3.87 -15.13
C ILE A 62 9.13 -5.26 -14.53
N ILE A 63 10.08 -6.07 -15.02
CA ILE A 63 10.35 -7.41 -14.50
C ILE A 63 10.79 -7.32 -13.03
N GLN A 64 11.75 -6.47 -12.71
CA GLN A 64 12.26 -6.28 -11.36
C GLN A 64 11.14 -5.91 -10.38
N LYS A 65 10.30 -4.90 -10.72
CA LYS A 65 9.21 -4.45 -9.85
C LYS A 65 8.07 -5.49 -9.75
N LEU A 66 7.83 -6.30 -10.79
CA LEU A 66 6.86 -7.41 -10.74
C LEU A 66 7.34 -8.62 -9.92
N GLN A 67 8.64 -8.78 -9.70
CA GLN A 67 9.20 -9.83 -8.85
C GLN A 67 9.06 -9.51 -7.36
N ILE A 68 8.86 -8.25 -6.98
CA ILE A 68 8.65 -7.85 -5.60
C ILE A 68 7.37 -8.52 -5.07
N LYS A 69 7.49 -9.21 -3.94
CA LYS A 69 6.38 -9.95 -3.34
C LYS A 69 5.20 -9.02 -3.03
N GLY A 70 4.06 -9.30 -3.64
CA GLY A 70 2.82 -8.51 -3.45
C GLY A 70 2.59 -7.44 -4.51
N SER A 71 3.58 -7.10 -5.35
CA SER A 71 3.42 -6.20 -6.48
C SER A 71 2.46 -6.76 -7.54
N ASN A 72 1.79 -5.88 -8.28
CA ASN A 72 0.92 -6.25 -9.40
C ASN A 72 1.10 -5.28 -10.58
N VAL A 73 0.61 -5.69 -11.77
CA VAL A 73 0.81 -4.93 -13.02
C VAL A 73 0.32 -3.48 -12.92
N LYS A 74 -0.80 -3.24 -12.21
CA LYS A 74 -1.33 -1.89 -12.07
C LYS A 74 -0.46 -1.03 -11.16
N ALA A 75 0.05 -1.60 -10.08
CA ALA A 75 0.97 -0.93 -9.18
C ALA A 75 2.27 -0.51 -9.90
N VAL A 76 2.85 -1.41 -10.69
CA VAL A 76 4.06 -1.11 -11.46
C VAL A 76 3.80 -0.04 -12.52
N TYR A 77 2.64 -0.07 -13.20
CA TYR A 77 2.25 0.97 -14.14
C TYR A 77 2.16 2.34 -13.48
N GLU A 78 1.50 2.43 -12.32
CA GLU A 78 1.34 3.68 -11.58
C GLU A 78 2.69 4.20 -11.06
N PHE A 79 3.56 3.30 -10.57
CA PHE A 79 4.91 3.64 -10.16
C PHE A 79 5.71 4.26 -11.32
N ILE A 80 5.69 3.62 -12.51
CA ILE A 80 6.45 4.14 -13.67
C ILE A 80 5.93 5.51 -14.10
N ILE A 81 4.61 5.75 -14.08
CA ILE A 81 4.04 7.07 -14.41
C ILE A 81 4.45 8.13 -13.40
N ASP A 82 4.45 7.78 -12.12
CA ASP A 82 4.72 8.74 -11.05
C ASP A 82 6.20 9.09 -10.92
N GLU A 83 7.10 8.09 -11.07
CA GLU A 83 8.52 8.22 -10.67
C GLU A 83 9.50 8.15 -11.86
N VAL A 84 9.07 7.63 -13.03
CA VAL A 84 10.03 7.36 -14.12
C VAL A 84 9.67 8.10 -15.41
N ASP A 85 8.48 7.87 -15.96
CA ASP A 85 8.07 8.45 -17.25
C ASP A 85 6.54 8.45 -17.36
N ASN A 86 5.93 9.62 -17.34
CA ASN A 86 4.48 9.79 -17.51
C ASN A 86 4.01 9.58 -18.96
N GLY A 87 4.93 9.47 -19.93
CA GLY A 87 4.66 9.31 -21.36
C GLY A 87 4.56 7.87 -21.85
N ILE A 88 4.51 6.86 -20.97
CA ILE A 88 4.47 5.43 -21.33
C ILE A 88 3.17 4.98 -22.00
N GLY A 89 2.15 5.84 -22.03
CA GLY A 89 0.85 5.57 -22.63
C GLY A 89 -0.17 5.00 -21.63
N THR A 90 -1.24 4.40 -22.16
CA THR A 90 -2.36 3.94 -21.33
C THR A 90 -2.07 2.64 -20.61
N TYR A 91 -2.71 2.42 -19.45
CA TYR A 91 -2.65 1.15 -18.73
C TYR A 91 -3.04 -0.06 -19.59
N SER A 92 -4.01 0.09 -20.49
CA SER A 92 -4.43 -0.99 -21.39
C SER A 92 -3.28 -1.47 -22.28
N ASN A 93 -2.50 -0.54 -22.84
CA ASN A 93 -1.32 -0.86 -23.63
C ASN A 93 -0.22 -1.48 -22.80
N PHE A 94 0.03 -0.95 -21.58
CA PHE A 94 0.99 -1.51 -20.63
C PHE A 94 0.63 -2.95 -20.25
N ASN A 95 -0.62 -3.21 -19.86
CA ASN A 95 -1.09 -4.53 -19.49
C ASN A 95 -1.02 -5.53 -20.66
N LYS A 96 -1.35 -5.06 -21.88
CA LYS A 96 -1.17 -5.86 -23.11
C LYS A 96 0.29 -6.23 -23.32
N TYR A 97 1.21 -5.28 -23.15
CA TYR A 97 2.65 -5.50 -23.25
C TYR A 97 3.13 -6.56 -22.26
N VAL A 98 2.76 -6.43 -20.97
CA VAL A 98 3.11 -7.39 -19.90
C VAL A 98 2.59 -8.80 -20.22
N LYS A 99 1.34 -8.92 -20.71
CA LYS A 99 0.74 -10.20 -21.10
C LYS A 99 1.40 -10.82 -22.33
N THR A 100 1.63 -10.04 -23.39
CA THR A 100 2.26 -10.50 -24.62
C THR A 100 3.67 -11.02 -24.38
N ASN A 101 4.44 -10.32 -23.54
CA ASN A 101 5.79 -10.70 -23.17
C ASN A 101 5.85 -11.73 -22.02
N LYS A 102 4.69 -12.20 -21.50
CA LYS A 102 4.59 -13.21 -20.43
C LYS A 102 5.34 -12.84 -19.17
N LEU A 103 5.33 -11.54 -18.77
CA LEU A 103 6.10 -11.02 -17.64
C LEU A 103 5.45 -11.33 -16.27
N GLN A 104 4.26 -11.93 -16.23
CA GLN A 104 3.52 -12.22 -14.99
C GLN A 104 2.96 -13.67 -14.93
N PRO A 105 2.98 -14.32 -13.75
CA PRO A 105 2.34 -15.63 -13.54
C PRO A 105 0.81 -15.57 -13.51
N LYS A 106 0.11 -16.63 -13.97
CA LYS A 106 -1.36 -16.73 -14.02
C LYS A 106 -1.96 -17.01 -12.64
N LYS A 107 -3.02 -16.29 -12.24
CA LYS A 107 -3.85 -16.56 -11.03
C LYS A 107 -5.30 -16.88 -11.39
N VAL A 108 -5.93 -17.77 -10.62
CA VAL A 108 -7.36 -18.17 -10.75
C VAL A 108 -8.17 -17.44 -9.67
N SER A 109 -9.32 -16.81 -10.04
CA SER A 109 -10.20 -16.06 -9.14
C SER A 109 -11.58 -16.71 -8.97
N LYS A 110 -12.20 -16.54 -7.77
CA LYS A 110 -13.58 -16.96 -7.45
C LYS A 110 -14.51 -15.74 -7.38
N GLY A 111 -15.77 -15.87 -7.82
CA GLY A 111 -16.78 -14.79 -7.75
C GLY A 111 -17.47 -14.67 -6.39
N HIS A 112 -17.91 -13.46 -6.00
CA HIS A 112 -18.60 -13.18 -4.74
C HIS A 112 -19.83 -12.28 -4.97
N PRO A 113 -20.93 -12.45 -4.19
CA PRO A 113 -22.12 -11.60 -4.28
C PRO A 113 -21.81 -10.17 -3.83
N ARG A 114 -22.45 -9.19 -4.47
CA ARG A 114 -22.25 -7.76 -4.18
C ARG A 114 -23.28 -7.28 -3.15
N TYR A 115 -22.80 -6.51 -2.15
CA TYR A 115 -23.63 -5.88 -1.13
C TYR A 115 -23.47 -4.35 -1.18
N GLU A 116 -24.61 -3.64 -1.26
CA GLU A 116 -24.64 -2.18 -1.24
C GLU A 116 -25.22 -1.67 0.08
N THR A 117 -24.77 -0.49 0.49
CA THR A 117 -25.26 0.21 1.70
C THR A 117 -25.67 1.63 1.33
N ALA A 118 -26.69 2.15 2.00
CA ALA A 118 -27.08 3.56 1.84
C ALA A 118 -25.99 4.50 2.41
N PRO A 119 -25.99 5.80 2.00
CA PRO A 119 -25.02 6.78 2.48
C PRO A 119 -25.03 6.90 4.01
N GLY A 120 -23.84 7.02 4.62
CA GLY A 120 -23.65 7.22 6.06
C GLY A 120 -24.03 6.03 6.95
N ILE A 121 -24.46 4.90 6.37
CA ILE A 121 -24.89 3.75 7.17
C ILE A 121 -23.72 2.94 7.69
N GLN A 122 -22.78 2.55 6.82
CA GLN A 122 -21.76 1.58 7.19
C GLN A 122 -20.37 2.01 6.73
N ALA A 123 -19.38 1.83 7.63
CA ALA A 123 -17.98 1.71 7.24
C ALA A 123 -17.50 0.27 7.49
N GLN A 124 -16.47 -0.13 6.77
CA GLN A 124 -15.77 -1.39 6.96
C GLN A 124 -14.33 -1.11 7.31
N VAL A 125 -13.75 -1.91 8.20
CA VAL A 125 -12.37 -1.77 8.62
C VAL A 125 -11.63 -3.11 8.55
N ASP A 126 -10.34 -3.02 8.26
CA ASP A 126 -9.43 -4.15 8.22
C ASP A 126 -8.01 -3.75 8.61
N TRP A 127 -7.18 -4.76 8.89
CA TRP A 127 -5.75 -4.60 9.01
C TRP A 127 -5.04 -5.30 7.85
N LYS A 128 -4.14 -4.59 7.19
CA LYS A 128 -3.08 -5.22 6.43
C LYS A 128 -1.90 -5.42 7.36
N GLU A 129 -1.73 -6.67 7.78
CA GLU A 129 -0.75 -7.04 8.80
C GLU A 129 0.62 -7.29 8.19
N ASP A 130 1.67 -7.00 9.00
CA ASP A 130 3.07 -7.34 8.75
C ASP A 130 3.55 -6.94 7.34
N VAL A 131 3.20 -5.72 6.93
CA VAL A 131 3.71 -5.13 5.70
C VAL A 131 5.21 -4.91 5.88
N LYS A 132 6.01 -5.46 4.99
CA LYS A 132 7.47 -5.33 5.01
C LYS A 132 7.93 -4.68 3.73
N ILE A 133 8.75 -3.65 3.86
CA ILE A 133 9.37 -2.93 2.76
C ILE A 133 10.74 -2.42 3.20
N ALA A 134 11.73 -2.53 2.33
CA ALA A 134 13.07 -2.02 2.61
C ALA A 134 13.22 -0.59 2.08
N ASN A 135 13.99 0.25 2.80
CA ASN A 135 14.40 1.57 2.32
C ASN A 135 15.64 1.45 1.39
N CYS A 136 16.14 2.59 0.89
CA CYS A 136 17.32 2.64 0.02
C CYS A 136 18.63 2.15 0.68
N TYR A 137 18.67 2.08 2.02
CA TYR A 137 19.80 1.56 2.80
C TYR A 137 19.66 0.08 3.14
N GLY A 138 18.57 -0.59 2.68
CA GLY A 138 18.28 -1.99 3.00
C GLY A 138 17.71 -2.22 4.40
N GLU A 139 17.30 -1.17 5.11
CA GLU A 139 16.61 -1.30 6.39
C GLU A 139 15.16 -1.72 6.17
N ILE A 140 14.72 -2.78 6.84
CA ILE A 140 13.37 -3.34 6.68
C ILE A 140 12.43 -2.67 7.68
N PHE A 141 11.42 -1.98 7.15
CA PHE A 141 10.29 -1.47 7.91
C PHE A 141 9.20 -2.53 7.98
N THR A 142 8.79 -2.88 9.20
CA THR A 142 7.65 -3.81 9.43
C THR A 142 6.56 -3.04 10.16
N PHE A 143 5.37 -2.96 9.56
CA PHE A 143 4.28 -2.15 10.06
C PHE A 143 2.92 -2.73 9.68
N GLN A 144 1.88 -2.12 10.24
CA GLN A 144 0.48 -2.44 10.00
C GLN A 144 -0.18 -1.28 9.25
N VAL A 145 -1.11 -1.56 8.35
CA VAL A 145 -1.94 -0.53 7.75
C VAL A 145 -3.38 -0.77 8.15
N PHE A 146 -3.97 0.21 8.82
CA PHE A 146 -5.40 0.20 9.12
C PHE A 146 -6.16 0.73 7.92
N ASP A 147 -7.03 -0.11 7.38
CA ASP A 147 -7.89 0.21 6.25
C ASP A 147 -9.27 0.57 6.76
N TYR A 148 -9.69 1.82 6.56
CA TYR A 148 -11.06 2.27 6.78
C TYR A 148 -11.71 2.59 5.44
N LYS A 149 -12.96 2.16 5.22
CA LYS A 149 -13.69 2.41 3.98
C LYS A 149 -15.17 2.68 4.23
N LEU A 150 -15.67 3.80 3.77
CA LEU A 150 -17.10 4.09 3.75
C LEU A 150 -17.83 3.18 2.75
N GLY A 151 -19.01 2.70 3.17
CA GLY A 151 -19.72 1.65 2.47
C GLY A 151 -20.42 2.08 1.19
N TYR A 152 -20.86 3.33 1.09
CA TYR A 152 -21.54 3.87 -0.08
C TYR A 152 -20.54 4.47 -1.08
N SER A 153 -19.75 5.45 -0.67
CA SER A 153 -18.81 6.16 -1.54
C SER A 153 -17.58 5.34 -1.92
N ARG A 154 -17.26 4.31 -1.15
CA ARG A 154 -15.98 3.59 -1.25
C ARG A 154 -14.78 4.45 -0.84
N TYR A 155 -15.01 5.58 -0.15
CA TYR A 155 -13.97 6.50 0.28
C TYR A 155 -13.04 5.81 1.29
N PRO A 156 -11.74 5.63 0.95
CA PRO A 156 -10.80 4.92 1.79
C PRO A 156 -9.96 5.86 2.64
N ILE A 157 -9.48 5.37 3.77
CA ILE A 157 -8.43 6.00 4.58
C ILE A 157 -7.45 4.90 4.99
N PHE A 158 -6.17 5.07 4.66
CA PHE A 158 -5.07 4.22 5.10
C PHE A 158 -4.32 4.92 6.23
N THR A 159 -4.13 4.22 7.34
CA THR A 159 -3.39 4.74 8.48
C THR A 159 -2.23 3.79 8.81
N TYR A 160 -1.01 4.32 8.83
CA TYR A 160 0.18 3.62 9.27
C TYR A 160 0.17 3.41 10.78
N LYS A 161 0.52 2.20 11.24
CA LYS A 161 0.71 1.87 12.66
C LYS A 161 1.79 0.80 12.82
N LEU A 162 2.53 0.83 13.91
CA LEU A 162 3.48 -0.24 14.26
C LEU A 162 2.78 -1.44 14.89
N TYR A 163 1.69 -1.19 15.61
CA TYR A 163 0.91 -2.22 16.30
C TYR A 163 -0.55 -2.20 15.85
N LYS A 164 -1.28 -3.23 16.26
CA LYS A 164 -2.72 -3.40 16.04
C LYS A 164 -3.46 -3.63 17.36
N THR A 165 -3.08 -2.87 18.38
CA THR A 165 -3.71 -2.93 19.69
C THR A 165 -5.14 -2.38 19.63
N ARG A 166 -5.92 -2.56 20.72
CA ARG A 166 -7.25 -1.95 20.84
C ARG A 166 -7.18 -0.43 20.78
N GLN A 167 -6.15 0.15 21.39
CA GLN A 167 -5.94 1.59 21.35
C GLN A 167 -5.64 2.07 19.91
N ASP A 168 -4.82 1.33 19.16
CA ASP A 168 -4.54 1.68 17.76
C ASP A 168 -5.81 1.68 16.90
N VAL A 169 -6.74 0.73 17.13
CA VAL A 169 -8.04 0.75 16.45
C VAL A 169 -8.84 1.99 16.79
N ILE A 170 -8.91 2.38 18.07
CA ILE A 170 -9.62 3.58 18.52
C ILE A 170 -9.00 4.84 17.89
N ASP A 171 -7.68 4.98 17.95
CA ASP A 171 -6.95 6.12 17.37
C ASP A 171 -7.17 6.24 15.87
N CYS A 172 -7.09 5.11 15.13
CA CYS A 172 -7.33 5.07 13.69
C CYS A 172 -8.77 5.43 13.34
N LEU A 173 -9.76 4.97 14.13
CA LEU A 173 -11.16 5.32 13.94
C LEU A 173 -11.38 6.79 14.16
N ILE A 174 -10.85 7.37 15.26
CA ILE A 174 -10.95 8.81 15.53
C ILE A 174 -10.34 9.64 14.41
N ALA A 175 -9.12 9.24 13.94
CA ALA A 175 -8.47 9.90 12.81
C ALA A 175 -9.34 9.82 11.54
N SER A 176 -9.95 8.66 11.28
CA SER A 176 -10.83 8.45 10.12
C SER A 176 -12.11 9.29 10.24
N PHE A 177 -12.73 9.37 11.42
CA PHE A 177 -13.92 10.19 11.64
C PHE A 177 -13.62 11.70 11.49
N LYS A 178 -12.47 12.16 11.98
CA LYS A 178 -12.02 13.54 11.78
C LYS A 178 -11.79 13.83 10.28
N ALA A 179 -11.15 12.92 9.56
CA ALA A 179 -10.89 13.08 8.13
C ALA A 179 -12.15 13.04 7.27
N THR A 180 -13.16 12.26 7.64
CA THR A 180 -14.46 12.20 6.95
C THR A 180 -15.45 13.27 7.45
N GLY A 181 -15.14 13.95 8.55
CA GLY A 181 -16.01 14.96 9.16
C GLY A 181 -17.24 14.41 9.87
N GLY A 182 -17.28 13.09 10.17
CA GLY A 182 -18.41 12.48 10.86
C GLY A 182 -18.27 10.98 11.08
N VAL A 183 -19.27 10.38 11.74
CA VAL A 183 -19.30 9.00 12.19
C VAL A 183 -20.40 8.23 11.44
N PRO A 184 -20.11 7.06 10.81
CA PRO A 184 -21.14 6.22 10.21
C PRO A 184 -21.99 5.57 11.30
N ARG A 185 -23.22 5.16 10.96
CA ARG A 185 -24.14 4.54 11.95
C ARG A 185 -23.66 3.18 12.44
N GLU A 186 -22.88 2.47 11.66
CA GLU A 186 -22.32 1.17 12.02
C GLU A 186 -20.94 0.96 11.41
N ILE A 187 -20.11 0.18 12.07
CA ILE A 187 -18.80 -0.23 11.58
C ILE A 187 -18.71 -1.75 11.59
N LEU A 188 -18.35 -2.30 10.43
CA LEU A 188 -18.15 -3.74 10.26
C LEU A 188 -16.68 -4.08 10.53
N PHE A 189 -16.45 -4.87 11.58
CA PHE A 189 -15.15 -5.40 11.96
C PHE A 189 -15.03 -6.88 11.61
N ASP A 190 -13.82 -7.33 11.35
CA ASP A 190 -13.51 -8.76 11.49
C ASP A 190 -13.43 -9.16 12.96
N ASN A 191 -13.35 -10.46 13.23
CA ASN A 191 -13.22 -11.01 14.59
C ASN A 191 -11.80 -10.83 15.15
N MET A 192 -11.27 -9.58 15.06
CA MET A 192 -9.93 -9.24 15.52
C MET A 192 -9.86 -9.12 17.07
N SER A 193 -8.78 -9.59 17.67
CA SER A 193 -8.57 -9.57 19.13
C SER A 193 -8.55 -8.16 19.74
N SER A 194 -8.26 -7.15 18.94
CA SER A 194 -8.33 -5.73 19.35
C SER A 194 -9.76 -5.25 19.60
N VAL A 195 -10.78 -5.92 19.06
CA VAL A 195 -12.20 -5.56 19.21
C VAL A 195 -12.94 -6.55 20.12
N VAL A 196 -12.57 -7.83 20.05
CA VAL A 196 -13.28 -8.93 20.69
C VAL A 196 -12.42 -9.57 21.78
N ASP A 197 -12.96 -9.68 22.98
CA ASP A 197 -12.39 -10.49 24.06
C ASP A 197 -12.87 -11.93 23.93
N ARG A 198 -12.00 -12.90 24.19
CA ARG A 198 -12.32 -14.33 24.20
C ARG A 198 -12.49 -14.80 25.63
N ASP A 199 -13.68 -15.32 25.92
CA ASP A 199 -13.98 -16.01 27.16
C ASP A 199 -14.39 -17.46 26.82
N GLY A 200 -13.43 -18.37 26.88
CA GLY A 200 -13.58 -19.73 26.37
C GLY A 200 -13.98 -19.75 24.90
N ASN A 201 -15.13 -20.35 24.57
CA ASN A 201 -15.68 -20.40 23.21
C ASN A 201 -16.57 -19.20 22.84
N LYS A 202 -16.85 -18.29 23.79
CA LYS A 202 -17.65 -17.08 23.54
C LYS A 202 -16.75 -15.93 23.12
N ARG A 203 -17.27 -15.13 22.21
CA ARG A 203 -16.64 -13.91 21.70
C ARG A 203 -17.52 -12.74 22.07
N ASN A 204 -17.03 -11.90 22.96
CA ASN A 204 -17.74 -10.71 23.43
C ASN A 204 -16.98 -9.47 22.94
N ILE A 205 -17.72 -8.45 22.50
CA ILE A 205 -17.10 -7.14 22.20
C ILE A 205 -16.54 -6.60 23.51
N SER A 206 -15.29 -6.13 23.51
CA SER A 206 -14.66 -5.62 24.71
C SER A 206 -15.39 -4.41 25.29
N ASN A 207 -15.42 -4.28 26.61
CA ASN A 207 -16.13 -3.20 27.30
C ASN A 207 -15.66 -1.82 26.83
N ARG A 208 -14.34 -1.63 26.59
CA ARG A 208 -13.79 -0.37 26.10
C ARG A 208 -14.29 -0.02 24.69
N MET A 209 -14.39 -1.02 23.80
CA MET A 209 -14.94 -0.81 22.45
C MET A 209 -16.45 -0.54 22.49
N GLN A 210 -17.19 -1.16 23.43
CA GLN A 210 -18.61 -0.86 23.60
C GLN A 210 -18.85 0.56 24.10
N ALA A 211 -18.05 1.01 25.10
CA ALA A 211 -18.11 2.40 25.60
C ALA A 211 -17.78 3.39 24.47
N PHE A 212 -16.69 3.15 23.75
CA PHE A 212 -16.29 3.96 22.60
C PHE A 212 -17.40 4.07 21.53
N ALA A 213 -17.99 2.93 21.16
CA ALA A 213 -19.08 2.90 20.20
C ALA A 213 -20.33 3.66 20.67
N LYS A 214 -20.63 3.59 21.97
CA LYS A 214 -21.75 4.33 22.59
C LYS A 214 -21.49 5.84 22.54
N ASP A 215 -20.30 6.29 22.96
CA ASP A 215 -19.95 7.72 23.05
C ASP A 215 -19.80 8.37 21.67
N PHE A 216 -19.41 7.58 20.66
CA PHE A 216 -19.36 8.01 19.25
C PHE A 216 -20.65 7.69 18.47
N ASN A 217 -21.66 7.15 19.11
CA ASN A 217 -22.99 6.87 18.55
C ASN A 217 -22.96 5.96 17.30
N PHE A 218 -22.14 4.89 17.29
CA PHE A 218 -22.17 3.90 16.23
C PHE A 218 -22.37 2.46 16.75
N LYS A 219 -22.83 1.57 15.88
CA LYS A 219 -22.99 0.15 16.21
C LYS A 219 -21.79 -0.66 15.72
N ILE A 220 -21.25 -1.51 16.59
CA ILE A 220 -20.25 -2.50 16.22
C ILE A 220 -20.95 -3.69 15.59
N LYS A 221 -20.58 -4.02 14.34
CA LYS A 221 -20.97 -5.25 13.66
C LYS A 221 -19.75 -6.14 13.47
N LEU A 222 -19.89 -7.42 13.78
CA LEU A 222 -18.84 -8.41 13.55
C LEU A 222 -19.19 -9.26 12.31
N CYS A 223 -18.18 -9.56 11.50
CA CYS A 223 -18.32 -10.48 10.38
C CYS A 223 -18.75 -11.87 10.90
N LYS A 224 -19.74 -12.49 10.25
CA LYS A 224 -20.09 -13.87 10.56
C LYS A 224 -18.95 -14.79 10.14
N PRO A 225 -18.56 -15.77 10.98
CA PRO A 225 -17.53 -16.73 10.61
C PRO A 225 -17.88 -17.43 9.28
N ARG A 226 -16.88 -17.62 8.40
CA ARG A 226 -17.01 -18.24 7.07
C ARG A 226 -17.88 -17.50 6.04
N HIS A 227 -18.27 -16.24 6.30
CA HIS A 227 -18.99 -15.38 5.36
C HIS A 227 -18.09 -14.23 4.87
N ALA A 228 -16.92 -14.56 4.30
CA ALA A 228 -15.92 -13.60 3.81
C ALA A 228 -16.49 -12.56 2.83
N PHE A 229 -17.56 -12.90 2.08
CA PHE A 229 -18.19 -12.02 1.11
C PHE A 229 -18.85 -10.75 1.72
N THR A 230 -19.15 -10.73 3.03
CA THR A 230 -19.69 -9.55 3.71
C THR A 230 -18.66 -8.43 3.86
N LYS A 231 -17.35 -8.75 3.77
CA LYS A 231 -16.21 -7.85 3.92
C LYS A 231 -15.55 -7.46 2.57
N GLY A 232 -16.16 -7.82 1.45
CA GLY A 232 -15.56 -7.67 0.11
C GLY A 232 -15.14 -6.24 -0.24
N LYS A 233 -15.74 -5.22 0.37
CA LYS A 233 -15.42 -3.80 0.10
C LYS A 233 -14.02 -3.42 0.61
N VAL A 234 -13.63 -3.87 1.81
CA VAL A 234 -12.30 -3.61 2.41
C VAL A 234 -11.25 -4.54 1.84
N GLU A 235 -11.55 -5.80 1.59
CA GLU A 235 -10.61 -6.73 0.94
C GLU A 235 -10.14 -6.19 -0.42
N ALA A 236 -11.02 -5.45 -1.14
CA ALA A 236 -10.64 -4.79 -2.37
C ALA A 236 -9.58 -3.68 -2.16
N LEU A 237 -9.55 -3.00 -0.98
CA LEU A 237 -8.54 -2.00 -0.66
C LEU A 237 -7.14 -2.59 -0.50
N ASN A 238 -7.03 -3.80 0.04
CA ASN A 238 -5.74 -4.49 0.15
C ASN A 238 -5.00 -4.64 -1.20
N LYS A 239 -5.75 -4.58 -2.33
CA LYS A 239 -5.17 -4.56 -3.67
C LYS A 239 -4.43 -3.25 -3.97
N PHE A 240 -4.87 -2.13 -3.40
CA PHE A 240 -4.23 -0.83 -3.58
C PHE A 240 -2.95 -0.72 -2.75
N LEU A 241 -2.88 -1.38 -1.59
CA LEU A 241 -1.64 -1.47 -0.82
C LEU A 241 -0.53 -2.21 -1.56
N ALA A 242 -0.87 -3.08 -2.54
CA ALA A 242 0.12 -3.65 -3.42
C ALA A 242 0.87 -2.60 -4.28
N TRP A 243 0.36 -1.38 -4.37
CA TRP A 243 1.05 -0.27 -5.05
C TRP A 243 2.19 0.33 -4.23
N LEU A 244 2.27 -0.02 -2.94
CA LEU A 244 3.38 0.36 -2.08
C LEU A 244 4.66 -0.40 -2.44
N TYR A 245 4.57 -1.68 -2.78
CA TYR A 245 5.75 -2.52 -3.02
C TYR A 245 6.70 -2.03 -4.12
N PRO A 246 6.24 -1.39 -5.23
CA PRO A 246 7.17 -0.80 -6.19
C PRO A 246 8.06 0.33 -5.64
N TYR A 247 7.72 0.89 -4.47
CA TYR A 247 8.53 1.89 -3.77
C TYR A 247 9.63 1.28 -2.90
N GLU A 248 9.81 -0.05 -2.91
CA GLU A 248 10.92 -0.71 -2.21
C GLU A 248 12.26 -0.19 -2.72
N GLY A 249 13.09 0.30 -1.79
CA GLY A 249 14.37 0.96 -2.12
C GLY A 249 14.28 2.41 -2.60
N GLU A 250 13.09 3.02 -2.62
CA GLU A 250 12.85 4.37 -3.17
C GLU A 250 12.59 5.44 -2.08
N PHE A 251 12.79 5.13 -0.81
CA PHE A 251 12.61 6.04 0.33
C PHE A 251 13.72 5.86 1.36
N GLU A 252 13.95 6.87 2.19
CA GLU A 252 14.99 6.86 3.22
C GLU A 252 14.41 6.68 4.63
N THR A 253 13.30 7.36 4.94
CA THR A 253 12.77 7.47 6.32
C THR A 253 11.35 6.96 6.45
N GLU A 254 10.93 6.73 7.72
CA GLU A 254 9.55 6.35 8.05
C GLU A 254 8.55 7.43 7.63
N GLU A 255 8.92 8.70 7.78
CA GLU A 255 8.09 9.83 7.39
C GLU A 255 7.83 9.86 5.87
N GLU A 256 8.84 9.53 5.07
CA GLU A 256 8.68 9.40 3.61
C GLU A 256 7.79 8.21 3.25
N LEU A 257 7.94 7.09 3.96
CA LEU A 257 7.05 5.94 3.79
C LEU A 257 5.59 6.29 4.10
N ILE A 258 5.35 7.04 5.18
CA ILE A 258 4.01 7.53 5.54
C ILE A 258 3.48 8.48 4.44
N ALA A 259 4.32 9.39 3.93
CA ALA A 259 3.95 10.30 2.85
C ALA A 259 3.61 9.55 1.55
N ILE A 260 4.30 8.44 1.25
CA ILE A 260 3.97 7.54 0.14
C ILE A 260 2.57 6.93 0.34
N LEU A 261 2.26 6.43 1.54
CA LEU A 261 0.93 5.88 1.85
C LEU A 261 -0.18 6.94 1.68
N GLU A 262 0.06 8.17 2.12
CA GLU A 262 -0.88 9.28 1.91
C GLU A 262 -1.05 9.64 0.43
N LYS A 263 0.05 9.64 -0.36
CA LYS A 263 0.02 9.81 -1.81
C LYS A 263 -0.83 8.73 -2.47
N LEU A 264 -0.65 7.46 -2.07
CA LEU A 264 -1.44 6.34 -2.57
C LEU A 264 -2.92 6.47 -2.19
N ASN A 265 -3.22 6.89 -0.96
CA ASN A 265 -4.59 7.13 -0.52
C ASN A 265 -5.27 8.21 -1.38
N ARG A 266 -4.62 9.37 -1.58
CA ARG A 266 -5.11 10.45 -2.46
C ARG A 266 -5.35 9.95 -3.89
N LYS A 267 -4.49 9.09 -4.41
CA LYS A 267 -4.62 8.50 -5.74
C LYS A 267 -5.86 7.60 -5.86
N VAL A 268 -6.13 6.77 -4.84
CA VAL A 268 -7.31 5.90 -4.79
C VAL A 268 -8.60 6.71 -4.69
N ILE A 269 -8.62 7.76 -3.88
CA ILE A 269 -9.80 8.65 -3.69
C ILE A 269 -10.22 9.31 -5.02
N ASN A 270 -9.27 9.72 -5.84
CA ASN A 270 -9.51 10.45 -7.08
C ASN A 270 -9.71 9.56 -8.31
N ARG A 271 -9.41 8.27 -8.18
CA ARG A 271 -9.54 7.32 -9.29
C ARG A 271 -10.97 6.81 -9.42
N VAL A 272 -11.43 6.60 -10.66
CA VAL A 272 -12.69 5.90 -10.94
C VAL A 272 -12.67 4.51 -10.29
N CYS A 273 -13.62 4.26 -9.40
CA CYS A 273 -13.82 2.97 -8.77
C CYS A 273 -14.61 2.07 -9.71
N ASP A 274 -14.06 0.88 -10.02
CA ASP A 274 -14.69 -0.07 -10.95
C ASP A 274 -16.09 -0.53 -10.48
N GLU A 275 -16.34 -0.52 -9.15
CA GLU A 275 -17.61 -0.93 -8.56
C GLU A 275 -18.72 0.12 -8.74
N THR A 276 -18.38 1.41 -8.69
CA THR A 276 -19.35 2.51 -8.69
C THR A 276 -19.35 3.29 -10.00
N GLY A 277 -18.34 3.12 -10.85
CA GLY A 277 -18.17 3.84 -12.12
C GLY A 277 -17.73 5.30 -11.96
N VAL A 278 -17.51 5.78 -10.72
CA VAL A 278 -17.10 7.15 -10.42
C VAL A 278 -16.02 7.18 -9.34
N PRO A 279 -15.23 8.28 -9.24
CA PRO A 279 -14.26 8.43 -8.14
C PRO A 279 -14.95 8.46 -6.76
N PRO A 280 -14.36 7.81 -5.74
CA PRO A 280 -14.86 7.84 -4.37
C PRO A 280 -15.12 9.26 -3.83
N LEU A 281 -14.27 10.20 -4.18
CA LEU A 281 -14.40 11.60 -3.76
C LEU A 281 -15.76 12.22 -4.16
N LEU A 282 -16.26 11.92 -5.37
CA LEU A 282 -17.54 12.46 -5.83
C LEU A 282 -18.73 11.92 -5.02
N LEU A 283 -18.76 10.60 -4.78
CA LEU A 283 -19.82 9.99 -3.97
C LEU A 283 -19.71 10.39 -2.49
N PHE A 284 -18.49 10.63 -2.01
CA PHE A 284 -18.24 11.07 -0.65
C PHE A 284 -18.87 12.45 -0.36
N GLN A 285 -18.90 13.37 -1.33
CA GLN A 285 -19.58 14.67 -1.14
C GLN A 285 -21.04 14.50 -0.71
N LYS A 286 -21.72 13.48 -1.27
CA LYS A 286 -23.09 13.13 -0.86
C LYS A 286 -23.10 12.36 0.47
N GLU A 287 -22.23 11.38 0.66
CA GLU A 287 -22.23 10.51 1.85
C GLU A 287 -21.95 11.29 3.13
N LYS A 288 -21.07 12.29 3.06
CA LYS A 288 -20.69 13.12 4.20
C LYS A 288 -21.88 13.84 4.87
N GLU A 289 -22.94 14.16 4.12
CA GLU A 289 -24.17 14.79 4.65
C GLU A 289 -25.00 13.84 5.53
N TYR A 290 -24.79 12.53 5.40
CA TYR A 290 -25.50 11.48 6.12
C TYR A 290 -24.71 10.90 7.30
N LEU A 291 -23.47 11.34 7.48
CA LEU A 291 -22.66 10.95 8.64
C LEU A 291 -23.18 11.68 9.87
N GLN A 292 -23.08 11.01 11.03
CA GLN A 292 -23.41 11.60 12.31
C GLN A 292 -22.32 12.60 12.73
N SER A 293 -22.70 13.65 13.49
CA SER A 293 -21.74 14.60 14.05
C SER A 293 -20.71 13.91 14.95
N LEU A 294 -19.50 14.46 14.98
CA LEU A 294 -18.48 14.06 15.95
C LEU A 294 -18.95 14.40 17.37
N PRO A 295 -18.56 13.61 18.39
CA PRO A 295 -18.76 13.99 19.78
C PRO A 295 -17.92 15.23 20.15
N SER A 296 -18.10 15.75 21.39
CA SER A 296 -17.34 16.91 21.87
C SER A 296 -15.82 16.63 21.88
N ALA A 297 -15.03 17.69 21.83
CA ALA A 297 -13.57 17.59 21.86
C ALA A 297 -13.07 16.82 23.10
N GLU A 298 -13.69 17.08 24.27
CA GLU A 298 -13.34 16.41 25.53
C GLU A 298 -13.56 14.89 25.45
N VAL A 299 -14.67 14.44 24.82
CA VAL A 299 -14.92 13.02 24.61
C VAL A 299 -13.88 12.42 23.67
N ILE A 300 -13.57 13.12 22.57
CA ILE A 300 -12.54 12.65 21.63
C ILE A 300 -11.18 12.52 22.34
N GLU A 301 -10.77 13.53 23.08
CA GLU A 301 -9.50 13.56 23.81
C GLU A 301 -9.40 12.45 24.86
N SER A 302 -10.51 12.11 25.55
CA SER A 302 -10.54 11.03 26.55
C SER A 302 -10.23 9.63 25.96
N TYR A 303 -10.40 9.47 24.65
CA TYR A 303 -10.11 8.22 23.93
C TYR A 303 -8.77 8.22 23.18
N LEU A 304 -8.21 9.39 22.87
CA LEU A 304 -6.91 9.47 22.21
C LEU A 304 -5.81 9.04 23.16
N SER A 305 -4.88 8.21 22.67
CA SER A 305 -3.63 8.00 23.39
C SER A 305 -2.74 9.22 23.17
N CYS A 306 -2.14 9.70 24.25
CA CYS A 306 -1.05 10.68 24.16
C CYS A 306 0.22 10.07 23.55
N ASP A 307 0.18 8.79 23.21
CA ASP A 307 1.33 7.96 22.90
C ASP A 307 1.59 7.89 21.39
N ARG A 308 2.73 8.39 20.96
CA ARG A 308 3.25 8.16 19.62
C ARG A 308 4.10 6.89 19.61
N GLN A 309 3.87 5.99 18.67
CA GLN A 309 4.71 4.80 18.47
C GLN A 309 5.76 5.07 17.40
N THR A 310 6.98 4.58 17.63
CA THR A 310 8.10 4.66 16.70
C THR A 310 9.06 3.48 16.91
N THR A 311 9.97 3.26 15.98
CA THR A 311 11.02 2.24 16.12
C THR A 311 12.34 2.90 16.47
N VAL A 312 13.10 2.32 17.39
CA VAL A 312 14.45 2.79 17.73
C VAL A 312 15.38 2.52 16.55
N ARG A 313 16.04 3.56 16.05
CA ARG A 313 16.94 3.47 14.90
C ARG A 313 18.30 2.86 15.30
N LYS A 314 19.12 2.52 14.30
CA LYS A 314 20.47 1.95 14.50
C LYS A 314 21.42 2.89 15.23
N ASP A 315 21.16 4.20 15.20
CA ASP A 315 21.88 5.22 15.99
C ASP A 315 21.44 5.26 17.46
N SER A 316 20.61 4.28 17.92
CA SER A 316 20.02 4.21 19.26
C SER A 316 19.19 5.45 19.61
N MET A 317 18.50 6.00 18.61
CA MET A 317 17.68 7.19 18.77
C MET A 317 16.25 6.98 18.26
N VAL A 318 15.34 7.74 18.83
CA VAL A 318 13.97 7.92 18.33
C VAL A 318 13.77 9.36 17.88
N THR A 319 12.95 9.56 16.84
CA THR A 319 12.60 10.89 16.35
C THR A 319 11.27 11.33 16.96
N PHE A 320 11.28 12.49 17.61
CA PHE A 320 10.07 13.14 18.09
C PHE A 320 10.06 14.61 17.65
N MET A 321 9.01 15.04 16.96
CA MET A 321 8.97 16.34 16.24
C MET A 321 10.15 16.48 15.27
N LYS A 322 11.03 17.48 15.47
CA LYS A 322 12.21 17.71 14.65
C LYS A 322 13.52 17.28 15.34
N SER A 323 13.41 16.70 16.52
CA SER A 323 14.53 16.36 17.41
C SER A 323 14.66 14.85 17.56
N LYS A 324 15.87 14.38 17.78
CA LYS A 324 16.17 12.98 18.10
C LYS A 324 16.55 12.83 19.58
N TYR A 325 16.12 11.73 20.19
CA TYR A 325 16.32 11.43 21.61
C TYR A 325 16.91 10.04 21.77
N SER A 326 17.97 9.92 22.58
CA SER A 326 18.69 8.66 22.77
C SER A 326 17.91 7.67 23.62
N VAL A 327 18.08 6.38 23.32
CA VAL A 327 17.49 5.25 24.03
C VAL A 327 18.61 4.24 24.34
N PRO A 328 18.53 3.37 25.37
CA PRO A 328 19.52 2.33 25.59
C PRO A 328 19.70 1.42 24.35
N ALA A 329 20.95 1.04 24.07
CA ALA A 329 21.32 0.34 22.82
C ALA A 329 20.63 -1.03 22.66
N GLU A 330 20.23 -1.67 23.74
CA GLU A 330 19.49 -2.95 23.73
C GLU A 330 18.11 -2.89 23.09
N TYR A 331 17.57 -1.66 22.87
CA TYR A 331 16.27 -1.43 22.23
C TYR A 331 16.37 -1.04 20.74
N ILE A 332 17.57 -1.07 20.16
CA ILE A 332 17.74 -0.85 18.71
C ILE A 332 16.85 -1.81 17.92
N GLU A 333 16.20 -1.28 16.87
CA GLU A 333 15.23 -1.97 16.01
C GLU A 333 13.96 -2.47 16.72
N LYS A 334 13.78 -2.12 18.01
CA LYS A 334 12.54 -2.44 18.72
C LYS A 334 11.56 -1.27 18.64
N PRO A 335 10.26 -1.59 18.55
CA PRO A 335 9.21 -0.58 18.60
C PRO A 335 9.02 -0.07 20.03
N VAL A 336 8.92 1.23 20.18
CA VAL A 336 8.76 1.91 21.47
C VAL A 336 7.61 2.91 21.42
N ARG A 337 7.09 3.26 22.58
CA ARG A 337 5.98 4.20 22.75
C ARG A 337 6.50 5.49 23.37
N LEU A 338 6.18 6.62 22.76
CA LEU A 338 6.54 7.96 23.20
C LEU A 338 5.35 8.60 23.88
N CYS A 339 5.51 9.00 25.15
CA CYS A 339 4.50 9.71 25.92
C CYS A 339 5.02 11.10 26.29
N ILE A 340 4.16 12.10 26.26
CA ILE A 340 4.47 13.45 26.74
C ILE A 340 3.87 13.61 28.15
N ASN A 341 4.72 13.94 29.10
CA ASN A 341 4.27 14.21 30.46
C ASN A 341 5.00 15.46 30.99
N ASN A 342 4.29 16.57 31.19
CA ASN A 342 4.83 17.83 31.71
C ASN A 342 6.15 18.28 31.07
N ASP A 343 6.18 18.50 29.77
CA ASP A 343 7.36 18.87 28.95
C ASP A 343 8.51 17.84 28.94
N GLN A 344 8.23 16.62 29.37
CA GLN A 344 9.16 15.51 29.29
C GLN A 344 8.66 14.48 28.30
N LEU A 345 9.58 13.99 27.48
CA LEU A 345 9.37 12.85 26.60
C LEU A 345 9.74 11.59 27.35
N GLU A 346 8.76 10.75 27.65
CA GLU A 346 8.93 9.45 28.26
C GLU A 346 8.83 8.38 27.19
N ILE A 347 9.83 7.48 27.15
CA ILE A 347 9.95 6.44 26.13
C ILE A 347 9.76 5.09 26.81
N TYR A 348 8.78 4.33 26.35
CA TYR A 348 8.41 3.03 26.91
C TYR A 348 8.63 1.90 25.91
N TYR A 349 9.16 0.78 26.41
CA TYR A 349 9.14 -0.49 25.70
C TYR A 349 8.17 -1.43 26.43
N SER A 350 7.09 -1.83 25.78
CA SER A 350 5.94 -2.50 26.43
C SER A 350 5.40 -1.65 27.59
N THR A 351 5.61 -2.06 28.85
CA THR A 351 5.20 -1.36 30.06
C THR A 351 6.33 -0.62 30.76
N ASP A 352 7.58 -0.86 30.35
CA ASP A 352 8.77 -0.39 31.05
C ASP A 352 9.21 0.98 30.51
N LEU A 353 9.42 1.94 31.40
CA LEU A 353 10.01 3.24 31.08
C LEU A 353 11.52 3.04 30.85
N ILE A 354 11.95 3.18 29.57
CA ILE A 354 13.35 2.91 29.17
C ILE A 354 14.19 4.17 29.02
N ALA A 355 13.58 5.31 28.77
CA ALA A 355 14.26 6.60 28.73
C ALA A 355 13.30 7.76 29.03
N LYS A 356 13.85 8.87 29.55
CA LYS A 356 13.12 10.08 29.87
C LYS A 356 13.98 11.29 29.51
N HIS A 357 13.48 12.18 28.64
CA HIS A 357 14.18 13.37 28.18
C HIS A 357 13.33 14.61 28.39
N LYS A 358 13.97 15.74 28.64
CA LYS A 358 13.32 17.03 28.53
C LYS A 358 13.12 17.34 27.05
N ILE A 359 11.90 17.73 26.64
CA ILE A 359 11.63 18.16 25.26
C ILE A 359 12.43 19.43 24.98
N SER A 360 13.20 19.45 23.90
CA SER A 360 14.05 20.57 23.53
C SER A 360 14.05 20.76 21.99
N ASP A 361 14.46 21.93 21.54
CA ASP A 361 14.63 22.27 20.14
C ASP A 361 15.99 21.82 19.57
N LYS A 362 16.86 21.23 20.43
CA LYS A 362 18.12 20.65 19.96
C LYS A 362 17.87 19.48 19.03
N ARG A 363 18.59 19.43 17.93
CA ARG A 363 18.45 18.36 16.92
C ARG A 363 18.77 16.97 17.50
N LEU A 364 19.75 16.86 18.38
CA LEU A 364 20.18 15.61 19.03
C LEU A 364 20.18 15.77 20.55
N ASN A 365 19.53 14.85 21.25
CA ASN A 365 19.43 14.83 22.72
C ASN A 365 19.92 13.47 23.22
N TYR A 366 21.18 13.44 23.68
CA TYR A 366 21.80 12.23 24.21
C TYR A 366 21.79 12.20 25.74
N HIS A 367 21.49 11.03 26.29
CA HIS A 367 21.97 10.65 27.63
C HIS A 367 23.38 10.07 27.51
N THR A 368 24.29 10.56 28.30
CA THR A 368 25.69 10.10 28.32
C THR A 368 25.78 8.58 28.52
N SER A 369 24.95 8.02 29.40
CA SER A 369 24.86 6.57 29.61
C SER A 369 24.49 5.77 28.33
N HIS A 370 23.56 6.25 27.55
CA HIS A 370 23.16 5.57 26.32
C HIS A 370 24.27 5.62 25.24
N TYR A 371 24.98 6.75 25.18
CA TYR A 371 26.10 6.91 24.26
C TYR A 371 27.28 6.00 24.65
N LYS A 372 27.59 5.89 25.98
CA LYS A 372 28.60 4.95 26.49
C LYS A 372 28.25 3.50 26.18
N GLN A 373 26.97 3.10 26.32
CA GLN A 373 26.49 1.76 25.92
C GLN A 373 26.72 1.47 24.43
N LEU A 374 26.50 2.44 23.55
CA LEU A 374 26.82 2.28 22.14
C LEU A 374 28.30 2.05 21.90
N LEU A 375 29.17 2.82 22.56
CA LEU A 375 30.62 2.69 22.46
C LEU A 375 31.13 1.35 23.02
N SER A 376 30.53 0.83 24.08
CA SER A 376 30.92 -0.46 24.69
C SER A 376 30.71 -1.68 23.77
N GLY A 377 29.87 -1.54 22.74
CA GLY A 377 29.74 -2.54 21.66
C GLY A 377 30.98 -2.65 20.76
N TYR A 378 31.86 -1.64 20.76
CA TYR A 378 33.05 -1.56 19.90
C TYR A 378 34.37 -1.47 20.70
N ILE A 379 34.34 -0.91 21.90
CA ILE A 379 35.51 -0.63 22.76
C ILE A 379 35.32 -1.37 24.09
N LYS A 380 36.38 -2.03 24.61
CA LYS A 380 36.32 -2.79 25.86
C LYS A 380 36.87 -2.01 27.06
N ASP A 381 37.66 -0.98 26.82
CA ASP A 381 38.31 -0.20 27.89
C ASP A 381 37.39 0.92 28.36
N GLU A 382 36.97 0.87 29.65
CA GLU A 382 36.03 1.83 30.23
C GLU A 382 36.56 3.27 30.26
N SER A 383 37.87 3.46 30.52
CA SER A 383 38.47 4.80 30.56
C SER A 383 38.45 5.46 29.18
N THR A 384 38.72 4.70 28.12
CA THR A 384 38.65 5.16 26.72
C THR A 384 37.20 5.48 26.31
N ILE A 385 36.21 4.70 26.78
CA ILE A 385 34.78 4.97 26.52
C ILE A 385 34.38 6.30 27.16
N ASP A 386 34.80 6.57 28.37
CA ASP A 386 34.46 7.79 29.10
C ASP A 386 35.02 9.05 28.42
N GLU A 387 36.29 9.03 28.07
CA GLU A 387 36.95 10.14 27.37
C GLU A 387 36.32 10.41 26.00
N LEU A 388 36.10 9.37 25.19
CA LEU A 388 35.49 9.50 23.88
C LEU A 388 34.03 9.99 23.97
N ALA A 389 33.27 9.51 24.95
CA ALA A 389 31.89 9.96 25.12
C ALA A 389 31.83 11.45 25.48
N GLU A 390 32.68 11.95 26.37
CA GLU A 390 32.73 13.36 26.74
C GLU A 390 33.14 14.24 25.53
N VAL A 391 34.21 13.86 24.84
CA VAL A 391 34.71 14.64 23.68
C VAL A 391 33.67 14.69 22.58
N ASN A 392 33.08 13.56 22.18
CA ASN A 392 32.14 13.51 21.08
C ASN A 392 30.81 14.20 21.41
N LEU A 393 30.27 14.05 22.63
CA LEU A 393 29.04 14.73 23.01
C LEU A 393 29.23 16.26 23.09
N ARG A 394 30.38 16.75 23.54
CA ARG A 394 30.72 18.19 23.50
C ARG A 394 30.80 18.71 22.06
N GLN A 395 31.39 17.94 21.14
CA GLN A 395 31.45 18.33 19.71
C GLN A 395 30.05 18.34 19.08
N LEU A 396 29.20 17.36 19.39
CA LEU A 396 27.81 17.31 18.89
C LEU A 396 26.99 18.49 19.43
N ASP A 397 27.18 18.91 20.67
CA ASP A 397 26.51 20.08 21.26
C ASP A 397 26.98 21.41 20.63
N GLN A 398 28.17 21.46 20.02
CA GLN A 398 28.72 22.67 19.35
C GLN A 398 28.32 22.75 17.85
N LEU A 399 28.07 21.63 17.22
CA LEU A 399 27.73 21.54 15.78
C LEU A 399 26.25 21.69 15.48
N LEU A 400 25.39 21.66 16.47
CA LEU A 400 23.92 21.61 16.36
C LEU A 400 23.23 22.68 17.18
#